data_4c9cbb1e26c2c3ecb3d6d148069eb204
#
_entry.id   4c9cbb1e26c2c3ecb3d6d148069eb204
#
_cell.length_a   1.000
_cell.length_b   1.000
_cell.length_c   1.000
_cell.angle_alpha   90.00
_cell.angle_beta   90.00
_cell.angle_gamma   90.00
#
_symmetry.space_group_name_H-M   'P 1'
#
loop_
_entity.id
_entity.type
_entity.pdbx_description
1 polymer ?
#
loop_
_entity_poly.entity_id
_entity_poly.type
_entity_poly.pdbx_seq_one_letter_code
_entity_poly.pdbx_strand_id
1 'polypeptide(L)'
;MDEFRGENKIVLRGQAAGQPLPSHQNHGVSYYLVPLRVPRLSGVDDVLNLITSNPDPALWAADQWLNVEGEVRSYNNRSGQGSKLVITVLVRSARPCAEQAGENRLTLAGALCRTPVKRRTPLGREICDLLLAVNRPYGRADYLPCIAWGSLAVHCGALEVGDTLRLEGRLQSRQYHKLIDGEQVARTAYEISVMNLLDPAEPS
;
A
#
# COMPACT_ATOMS: atom_id res chain seq x y z
N MET A 1 -0.91 17.14 -24.68
CA MET A 1 -1.59 16.16 -23.78
C MET A 1 -0.69 16.08 -22.56
N ASP A 2 -1.02 16.85 -21.53
CA ASP A 2 -0.25 16.81 -20.28
C ASP A 2 -0.40 15.42 -19.68
N GLU A 3 0.73 14.72 -19.62
CA GLU A 3 0.80 13.39 -19.04
C GLU A 3 0.51 13.53 -17.53
N PHE A 4 -0.64 13.02 -17.07
CA PHE A 4 -1.00 13.03 -15.67
C PHE A 4 0.14 12.41 -14.85
N ARG A 5 0.83 13.25 -14.11
CA ARG A 5 1.98 12.83 -13.30
C ARG A 5 1.46 12.09 -12.06
N GLY A 6 1.66 10.79 -12.03
CA GLY A 6 1.26 9.97 -10.87
C GLY A 6 1.97 10.45 -9.60
N GLU A 7 1.22 10.62 -8.51
CA GLU A 7 1.76 10.86 -7.18
C GLU A 7 1.72 9.54 -6.38
N ASN A 8 2.80 9.23 -5.67
CA ASN A 8 2.88 8.03 -4.86
C ASN A 8 3.87 8.29 -3.73
N LYS A 9 3.36 8.71 -2.60
CA LYS A 9 4.17 9.00 -1.41
C LYS A 9 3.52 8.38 -0.18
N ILE A 10 4.29 7.61 0.58
CA ILE A 10 3.86 7.05 1.86
C ILE A 10 4.83 7.45 2.96
N VAL A 11 4.27 7.83 4.11
CA VAL A 11 4.99 8.09 5.35
C VAL A 11 4.49 7.10 6.39
N LEU A 12 5.41 6.35 6.97
CA LEU A 12 5.14 5.34 7.99
C LEU A 12 5.98 5.63 9.23
N ARG A 13 5.38 5.43 10.39
CA ARG A 13 6.10 5.32 11.66
C ARG A 13 5.67 4.05 12.36
N GLY A 14 6.64 3.19 12.67
CA GLY A 14 6.38 1.89 13.24
C GLY A 14 7.64 1.22 13.75
N GLN A 15 7.51 0.00 14.19
CA GLN A 15 8.60 -0.81 14.72
C GLN A 15 9.08 -1.83 13.67
N ALA A 16 10.39 -1.97 13.54
CA ALA A 16 10.96 -3.08 12.78
C ALA A 16 10.51 -4.41 13.40
N ALA A 17 9.92 -5.29 12.58
CA ALA A 17 9.37 -6.56 13.04
C ALA A 17 10.22 -7.77 12.58
N GLY A 18 11.42 -7.51 12.08
CA GLY A 18 12.37 -8.54 11.66
C GLY A 18 13.60 -7.93 10.97
N GLN A 19 14.64 -8.76 10.83
CA GLN A 19 15.85 -8.37 10.13
C GLN A 19 15.65 -8.37 8.60
N PRO A 20 16.45 -7.60 7.84
CA PRO A 20 16.41 -7.60 6.39
C PRO A 20 16.71 -8.98 5.82
N LEU A 21 15.80 -9.51 5.00
CA LEU A 21 15.97 -10.77 4.28
C LEU A 21 16.21 -10.48 2.80
N PRO A 22 17.17 -11.17 2.14
CA PRO A 22 17.41 -11.00 0.71
C PRO A 22 16.12 -11.18 -0.11
N SER A 23 15.84 -10.26 -1.02
CA SER A 23 14.64 -10.29 -1.86
C SER A 23 15.00 -10.51 -3.34
N HIS A 24 15.61 -9.51 -3.98
CA HIS A 24 15.97 -9.58 -5.40
C HIS A 24 17.10 -8.59 -5.72
N GLN A 25 17.63 -8.70 -6.93
CA GLN A 25 18.55 -7.71 -7.49
C GLN A 25 17.92 -7.01 -8.67
N ASN A 26 18.20 -5.72 -8.81
CA ASN A 26 17.78 -4.92 -9.96
C ASN A 26 18.91 -3.93 -10.33
N HIS A 27 19.37 -3.97 -11.58
CA HIS A 27 20.48 -3.13 -12.08
C HIS A 27 21.73 -3.15 -11.16
N GLY A 28 22.10 -4.31 -10.65
CA GLY A 28 23.28 -4.47 -9.78
C GLY A 28 23.07 -4.06 -8.32
N VAL A 29 21.88 -3.56 -7.96
CA VAL A 29 21.51 -3.20 -6.58
C VAL A 29 20.76 -4.37 -5.95
N SER A 30 21.22 -4.82 -4.78
CA SER A 30 20.50 -5.81 -3.97
C SER A 30 19.42 -5.17 -3.12
N TYR A 31 18.25 -5.80 -3.09
CA TYR A 31 17.11 -5.37 -2.29
C TYR A 31 16.73 -6.41 -1.25
N TYR A 32 16.25 -5.94 -0.12
CA TYR A 32 15.92 -6.74 1.05
C TYR A 32 14.48 -6.46 1.47
N LEU A 33 13.80 -7.51 1.94
CA LEU A 33 12.47 -7.43 2.52
C LEU A 33 12.59 -7.25 4.03
N VAL A 34 11.90 -6.27 4.57
CA VAL A 34 11.82 -6.00 6.02
C VAL A 34 10.35 -5.78 6.40
N PRO A 35 9.80 -6.52 7.36
CA PRO A 35 8.48 -6.23 7.89
C PRO A 35 8.53 -5.04 8.85
N LEU A 36 7.57 -4.11 8.71
CA LEU A 36 7.35 -3.00 9.64
C LEU A 36 5.97 -3.14 10.28
N ARG A 37 5.90 -3.14 11.60
CA ARG A 37 4.66 -3.14 12.37
C ARG A 37 4.26 -1.70 12.66
N VAL A 38 3.10 -1.30 12.16
CA VAL A 38 2.55 0.05 12.32
C VAL A 38 1.28 -0.04 13.15
N PRO A 39 1.28 0.43 14.41
CA PRO A 39 0.10 0.42 15.26
C PRO A 39 -1.01 1.33 14.74
N ARG A 40 -2.25 0.86 14.78
CA ARG A 40 -3.46 1.66 14.51
C ARG A 40 -4.04 2.18 15.82
N LEU A 41 -4.77 3.27 15.75
CA LEU A 41 -5.55 3.80 16.88
C LEU A 41 -6.60 2.80 17.40
N SER A 42 -7.02 1.85 16.58
CA SER A 42 -7.97 0.78 16.96
C SER A 42 -7.35 -0.34 17.78
N GLY A 43 -6.04 -0.31 18.07
CA GLY A 43 -5.31 -1.36 18.77
C GLY A 43 -4.92 -2.58 17.90
N VAL A 44 -5.19 -2.53 16.60
CA VAL A 44 -4.74 -3.56 15.64
C VAL A 44 -3.52 -3.02 14.91
N ASP A 45 -2.52 -3.88 14.67
CA ASP A 45 -1.31 -3.50 13.94
C ASP A 45 -1.43 -3.85 12.45
N ASP A 46 -0.89 -2.97 11.61
CA ASP A 46 -0.56 -3.31 10.23
C ASP A 46 0.86 -3.86 10.18
N VAL A 47 1.06 -5.01 9.57
CA VAL A 47 2.40 -5.51 9.25
C VAL A 47 2.63 -5.31 7.76
N LEU A 48 3.47 -4.33 7.42
CA LEU A 48 3.72 -3.90 6.06
C LEU A 48 5.08 -4.39 5.58
N ASN A 49 5.14 -4.89 4.35
CA ASN A 49 6.35 -5.37 3.71
C ASN A 49 7.11 -4.19 3.07
N LEU A 50 8.26 -3.86 3.63
CA LEU A 50 9.17 -2.85 3.08
C LEU A 50 10.21 -3.51 2.17
N ILE A 51 10.60 -2.82 1.10
CA ILE A 51 11.73 -3.18 0.25
C ILE A 51 12.77 -2.07 0.37
N THR A 52 13.97 -2.44 0.81
CA THR A 52 15.08 -1.51 1.02
C THR A 52 16.37 -2.00 0.35
N SER A 53 17.22 -1.07 -0.09
CA SER A 53 18.60 -1.38 -0.51
C SER A 53 19.62 -1.24 0.63
N ASN A 54 19.17 -0.80 1.82
CA ASN A 54 20.01 -0.68 3.00
C ASN A 54 19.73 -1.83 3.98
N PRO A 55 20.59 -2.86 4.07
CA PRO A 55 20.40 -3.99 4.95
C PRO A 55 21.03 -3.80 6.35
N ASP A 56 21.37 -2.57 6.75
CA ASP A 56 22.03 -2.29 8.02
C ASP A 56 21.26 -2.89 9.22
N PRO A 57 21.79 -3.91 9.92
CA PRO A 57 21.10 -4.55 11.03
C PRO A 57 20.86 -3.63 12.23
N ALA A 58 21.67 -2.57 12.38
CA ALA A 58 21.49 -1.61 13.47
C ALA A 58 20.27 -0.72 13.20
N LEU A 59 20.05 -0.31 11.96
CA LEU A 59 18.86 0.43 11.56
C LEU A 59 17.58 -0.41 11.74
N TRP A 60 17.64 -1.70 11.37
CA TRP A 60 16.49 -2.62 11.39
C TRP A 60 16.48 -3.53 12.63
N ALA A 61 17.07 -3.06 13.73
CA ALA A 61 17.03 -3.81 14.99
C ALA A 61 15.58 -4.05 15.43
N ALA A 62 15.33 -5.23 16.02
CA ALA A 62 13.99 -5.59 16.48
C ALA A 62 13.44 -4.54 17.43
N ASP A 63 12.16 -4.22 17.26
CA ASP A 63 11.41 -3.21 18.02
C ASP A 63 11.95 -1.76 17.91
N GLN A 64 12.94 -1.52 17.04
CA GLN A 64 13.41 -0.16 16.75
C GLN A 64 12.28 0.64 16.09
N TRP A 65 11.94 1.78 16.68
CA TRP A 65 11.00 2.72 16.07
C TRP A 65 11.66 3.51 14.95
N LEU A 66 10.99 3.53 13.80
CA LEU A 66 11.49 4.12 12.55
C LEU A 66 10.46 5.07 11.94
N ASN A 67 10.94 6.21 11.43
CA ASN A 67 10.25 6.97 10.41
C ASN A 67 10.73 6.48 9.05
N VAL A 68 9.78 6.09 8.20
CA VAL A 68 10.04 5.58 6.85
C VAL A 68 9.26 6.41 5.85
N GLU A 69 9.95 6.90 4.83
CA GLU A 69 9.33 7.50 3.65
C GLU A 69 9.58 6.62 2.43
N GLY A 70 8.58 6.51 1.57
CA GLY A 70 8.68 5.62 0.42
C GLY A 70 7.53 5.76 -0.56
N GLU A 71 7.41 4.75 -1.40
CA GLU A 71 6.39 4.64 -2.44
C GLU A 71 5.78 3.24 -2.39
N VAL A 72 4.47 3.14 -2.56
CA VAL A 72 3.79 1.85 -2.65
C VAL A 72 4.03 1.26 -4.03
N ARG A 73 4.49 0.02 -4.07
CA ARG A 73 4.78 -0.72 -5.29
C ARG A 73 3.91 -1.96 -5.41
N SER A 74 3.57 -2.29 -6.64
CA SER A 74 2.87 -3.52 -6.94
C SER A 74 3.60 -4.32 -8.02
N TYR A 75 3.51 -5.64 -7.92
CA TYR A 75 3.97 -6.55 -8.97
C TYR A 75 3.17 -7.84 -9.00
N ASN A 76 3.09 -8.44 -10.18
CA ASN A 76 2.44 -9.74 -10.35
C ASN A 76 3.40 -10.86 -9.94
N ASN A 77 3.00 -11.63 -8.94
CA ASN A 77 3.73 -12.80 -8.51
C ASN A 77 3.48 -13.97 -9.50
N ARG A 78 4.55 -14.40 -10.16
CA ARG A 78 4.52 -15.50 -11.13
C ARG A 78 4.95 -16.85 -10.55
N SER A 79 5.29 -16.91 -9.26
CA SER A 79 5.77 -18.15 -8.61
C SER A 79 4.68 -19.21 -8.41
N GLY A 80 3.42 -18.86 -8.61
CA GLY A 80 2.28 -19.73 -8.30
C GLY A 80 1.95 -19.87 -6.81
N GLN A 81 2.82 -19.35 -5.93
CA GLN A 81 2.64 -19.40 -4.49
C GLN A 81 2.26 -18.01 -3.95
N GLY A 82 1.35 -17.96 -2.97
CA GLY A 82 0.95 -16.72 -2.34
C GLY A 82 -0.10 -15.92 -3.11
N SER A 83 -0.11 -14.60 -2.92
CA SER A 83 -1.01 -13.67 -3.62
C SER A 83 -0.50 -13.41 -5.04
N LYS A 84 -1.42 -13.35 -6.02
CA LYS A 84 -1.07 -12.99 -7.41
C LYS A 84 -0.56 -11.54 -7.51
N LEU A 85 -1.17 -10.62 -6.76
CA LEU A 85 -0.73 -9.24 -6.66
C LEU A 85 -0.02 -9.06 -5.33
N VAL A 86 1.24 -8.65 -5.40
CA VAL A 86 2.07 -8.35 -4.23
C VAL A 86 2.21 -6.84 -4.11
N ILE A 87 1.92 -6.33 -2.91
CA ILE A 87 2.06 -4.93 -2.56
C ILE A 87 3.20 -4.80 -1.54
N THR A 88 4.10 -3.86 -1.79
CA THR A 88 5.23 -3.55 -0.92
C THR A 88 5.43 -2.04 -0.85
N VAL A 89 6.22 -1.57 0.10
CA VAL A 89 6.68 -0.17 0.17
C VAL A 89 8.16 -0.14 -0.21
N LEU A 90 8.49 0.53 -1.30
CA LEU A 90 9.87 0.82 -1.66
C LEU A 90 10.37 1.97 -0.79
N VAL A 91 11.31 1.67 0.11
CA VAL A 91 11.88 2.64 1.03
C VAL A 91 12.77 3.63 0.28
N ARG A 92 12.53 4.92 0.49
CA ARG A 92 13.36 6.02 0.00
C ARG A 92 14.25 6.57 1.10
N SER A 93 13.70 6.67 2.31
CA SER A 93 14.47 6.97 3.53
C SER A 93 13.91 6.19 4.71
N ALA A 94 14.79 5.81 5.63
CA ALA A 94 14.43 5.24 6.92
C ALA A 94 15.42 5.75 7.98
N ARG A 95 14.89 6.14 9.13
CA ARG A 95 15.70 6.67 10.23
C ARG A 95 15.06 6.34 11.57
N PRO A 96 15.84 6.06 12.61
CA PRO A 96 15.34 5.89 13.97
C PRO A 96 14.57 7.14 14.43
N CYS A 97 13.54 6.94 15.23
CA CYS A 97 12.80 8.03 15.85
C CYS A 97 12.49 7.71 17.32
N ALA A 98 12.38 8.77 18.13
CA ALA A 98 12.05 8.66 19.54
C ALA A 98 10.53 8.57 19.77
N GLU A 99 9.73 9.03 18.82
CA GLU A 99 8.28 9.02 18.93
C GLU A 99 7.72 7.61 18.72
N GLN A 100 6.94 7.12 19.68
CA GLN A 100 6.40 5.77 19.71
C GLN A 100 4.89 5.74 19.40
N ALA A 101 4.45 6.60 18.50
CA ALA A 101 3.09 6.62 17.98
C ALA A 101 3.07 6.19 16.50
N GLY A 102 2.23 5.25 16.15
CA GLY A 102 2.09 4.77 14.76
C GLY A 102 1.64 5.89 13.82
N GLU A 103 2.26 5.98 12.65
CA GLU A 103 1.82 6.83 11.54
C GLU A 103 1.73 6.01 10.26
N ASN A 104 0.67 6.20 9.50
CA ASN A 104 0.46 5.57 8.20
C ASN A 104 -0.35 6.52 7.34
N ARG A 105 0.34 7.31 6.55
CA ARG A 105 -0.26 8.30 5.66
C ARG A 105 0.29 8.15 4.25
N LEU A 106 -0.62 8.08 3.32
CA LEU A 106 -0.34 7.86 1.91
C LEU A 106 -1.03 8.93 1.08
N THR A 107 -0.34 9.51 0.09
CA THR A 107 -0.93 10.32 -0.97
C THR A 107 -0.69 9.63 -2.30
N LEU A 108 -1.76 9.43 -3.05
CA LEU A 108 -1.74 8.82 -4.39
C LEU A 108 -2.46 9.69 -5.39
N ALA A 109 -1.94 9.69 -6.62
CA ALA A 109 -2.65 10.16 -7.79
C ALA A 109 -2.52 9.13 -8.90
N GLY A 110 -3.63 8.70 -9.48
CA GLY A 110 -3.69 7.65 -10.50
C GLY A 110 -5.01 7.66 -11.25
N ALA A 111 -5.11 6.80 -12.26
CA ALA A 111 -6.32 6.61 -13.05
C ALA A 111 -7.01 5.29 -12.67
N LEU A 112 -8.34 5.29 -12.69
CA LEU A 112 -9.12 4.06 -12.54
C LEU A 112 -8.88 3.14 -13.74
N CYS A 113 -8.38 1.94 -13.50
CA CYS A 113 -8.14 0.95 -14.55
C CYS A 113 -9.16 -0.19 -14.56
N ARG A 114 -10.13 -0.14 -13.68
CA ARG A 114 -11.26 -1.07 -13.59
C ARG A 114 -12.50 -0.32 -13.12
N THR A 115 -13.68 -0.74 -13.61
CA THR A 115 -14.97 -0.24 -13.09
C THR A 115 -15.05 -0.42 -11.58
N PRO A 116 -15.36 0.64 -10.83
CA PRO A 116 -15.57 0.59 -9.38
C PRO A 116 -16.66 -0.42 -9.00
N VAL A 117 -16.43 -1.20 -7.95
CA VAL A 117 -17.39 -2.21 -7.49
C VAL A 117 -17.99 -1.76 -6.15
N LYS A 118 -19.23 -1.30 -6.20
CA LYS A 118 -20.02 -0.98 -4.99
C LYS A 118 -20.57 -2.24 -4.36
N ARG A 119 -20.50 -2.32 -3.06
CA ARG A 119 -21.11 -3.38 -2.25
C ARG A 119 -21.53 -2.83 -0.89
N ARG A 120 -22.38 -3.55 -0.20
CA ARG A 120 -22.81 -3.21 1.15
C ARG A 120 -22.37 -4.32 2.12
N THR A 121 -21.83 -3.92 3.26
CA THR A 121 -21.50 -4.88 4.33
C THR A 121 -22.76 -5.46 4.96
N PRO A 122 -22.69 -6.60 5.67
CA PRO A 122 -23.81 -7.12 6.45
C PRO A 122 -24.36 -6.12 7.48
N LEU A 123 -23.53 -5.19 7.95
CA LEU A 123 -23.90 -4.10 8.85
C LEU A 123 -24.45 -2.85 8.12
N GLY A 124 -24.72 -2.94 6.82
CA GLY A 124 -25.32 -1.88 6.04
C GLY A 124 -24.39 -0.75 5.59
N ARG A 125 -23.07 -0.86 5.79
CA ARG A 125 -22.12 0.17 5.37
C ARG A 125 -21.82 0.06 3.87
N GLU A 126 -21.86 1.20 3.17
CA GLU A 126 -21.45 1.28 1.76
C GLU A 126 -19.93 1.14 1.64
N ILE A 127 -19.50 0.32 0.68
CA ILE A 127 -18.09 0.13 0.32
C ILE A 127 -17.97 0.24 -1.20
N CYS A 128 -16.83 0.76 -1.67
CA CYS A 128 -16.45 0.74 -3.07
C CYS A 128 -15.01 0.24 -3.20
N ASP A 129 -14.83 -0.85 -3.93
CA ASP A 129 -13.53 -1.39 -4.29
C ASP A 129 -13.07 -0.75 -5.60
N LEU A 130 -11.85 -0.20 -5.60
CA LEU A 130 -11.23 0.51 -6.71
C LEU A 130 -9.90 -0.16 -7.07
N LEU A 131 -9.46 0.01 -8.31
CA LEU A 131 -8.11 -0.33 -8.73
C LEU A 131 -7.52 0.88 -9.46
N LEU A 132 -6.49 1.50 -8.86
CA LEU A 132 -5.78 2.63 -9.44
C LEU A 132 -4.52 2.18 -10.16
N ALA A 133 -4.31 2.68 -11.36
CA ALA A 133 -3.04 2.66 -12.06
C ALA A 133 -2.29 3.95 -11.74
N VAL A 134 -1.19 3.83 -11.02
CA VAL A 134 -0.31 4.95 -10.64
C VAL A 134 0.93 4.91 -11.49
N ASN A 135 1.10 5.92 -12.34
CA ASN A 135 2.21 5.97 -13.29
C ASN A 135 3.56 6.06 -12.60
N ARG A 136 4.52 5.34 -13.15
CA ARG A 136 5.94 5.41 -12.80
C ARG A 136 6.74 5.93 -13.98
N PRO A 137 7.97 6.42 -13.75
CA PRO A 137 8.90 6.69 -14.83
C PRO A 137 9.06 5.47 -15.75
N TYR A 138 9.38 5.73 -17.02
CA TYR A 138 9.66 4.73 -18.06
C TYR A 138 8.46 3.86 -18.45
N GLY A 139 7.25 4.42 -18.47
CA GLY A 139 6.05 3.77 -19.00
C GLY A 139 5.56 2.57 -18.20
N ARG A 140 5.90 2.49 -16.91
CA ARG A 140 5.41 1.48 -15.97
C ARG A 140 4.31 2.05 -15.09
N ALA A 141 3.49 1.19 -14.49
CA ALA A 141 2.49 1.57 -13.51
C ALA A 141 2.43 0.58 -12.34
N ASP A 142 2.06 1.10 -11.18
CA ASP A 142 1.63 0.30 -10.04
C ASP A 142 0.11 0.17 -10.07
N TYR A 143 -0.40 -1.03 -9.90
CA TYR A 143 -1.83 -1.31 -9.80
C TYR A 143 -2.17 -1.49 -8.32
N LEU A 144 -2.83 -0.50 -7.76
CA LEU A 144 -3.05 -0.41 -6.32
C LEU A 144 -4.53 -0.58 -5.97
N PRO A 145 -4.90 -1.66 -5.26
CA PRO A 145 -6.27 -1.84 -4.78
C PRO A 145 -6.56 -0.83 -3.67
N CYS A 146 -7.68 -0.13 -3.82
CA CYS A 146 -8.15 0.85 -2.86
C CYS A 146 -9.57 0.49 -2.42
N ILE A 147 -9.93 0.85 -1.19
CA ILE A 147 -11.25 0.68 -0.62
C ILE A 147 -11.75 2.00 -0.05
N ALA A 148 -12.90 2.45 -0.53
CA ALA A 148 -13.59 3.63 -0.02
C ALA A 148 -14.80 3.20 0.82
N TRP A 149 -15.17 4.01 1.82
CA TRP A 149 -16.22 3.73 2.77
C TRP A 149 -17.24 4.88 2.85
N GLY A 150 -18.51 4.55 3.12
CA GLY A 150 -19.56 5.53 3.37
C GLY A 150 -19.80 6.49 2.20
N SER A 151 -19.79 7.80 2.43
CA SER A 151 -19.99 8.82 1.39
C SER A 151 -18.94 8.76 0.29
N LEU A 152 -17.66 8.46 0.64
CA LEU A 152 -16.61 8.27 -0.34
C LEU A 152 -16.89 7.07 -1.26
N ALA A 153 -17.46 5.98 -0.73
CA ALA A 153 -17.85 4.82 -1.54
C ALA A 153 -18.94 5.16 -2.55
N VAL A 154 -19.91 5.99 -2.15
CA VAL A 154 -20.98 6.46 -3.03
C VAL A 154 -20.40 7.32 -4.17
N HIS A 155 -19.52 8.27 -3.82
CA HIS A 155 -18.86 9.13 -4.80
C HIS A 155 -17.99 8.31 -5.77
N CYS A 156 -17.08 7.50 -5.24
CA CYS A 156 -16.19 6.68 -6.06
C CYS A 156 -16.93 5.68 -6.95
N GLY A 157 -18.08 5.23 -6.50
CA GLY A 157 -18.90 4.28 -7.27
C GLY A 157 -19.66 4.89 -8.46
N ALA A 158 -19.60 6.21 -8.63
CA ALA A 158 -20.14 6.92 -9.80
C ALA A 158 -19.05 7.20 -10.87
N LEU A 159 -17.81 6.89 -10.58
CA LEU A 159 -16.69 7.12 -11.47
C LEU A 159 -16.55 6.02 -12.52
N GLU A 160 -15.90 6.35 -13.63
CA GLU A 160 -15.69 5.46 -14.76
C GLU A 160 -14.20 5.08 -14.94
N VAL A 161 -13.95 4.05 -15.74
CA VAL A 161 -12.57 3.69 -16.12
C VAL A 161 -11.94 4.82 -16.90
N GLY A 162 -10.73 5.21 -16.51
CA GLY A 162 -10.01 6.35 -17.06
C GLY A 162 -10.11 7.62 -16.23
N ASP A 163 -11.10 7.74 -15.34
CA ASP A 163 -11.16 8.87 -14.43
C ASP A 163 -9.91 8.90 -13.53
N THR A 164 -9.40 10.10 -13.32
CA THR A 164 -8.24 10.32 -12.46
C THR A 164 -8.68 10.71 -11.05
N LEU A 165 -7.99 10.13 -10.07
CA LEU A 165 -8.22 10.40 -8.66
C LEU A 165 -6.91 10.82 -7.99
N ARG A 166 -7.02 11.82 -7.12
CA ARG A 166 -6.00 12.13 -6.13
C ARG A 166 -6.60 11.90 -4.74
N LEU A 167 -5.92 11.13 -3.92
CA LEU A 167 -6.46 10.71 -2.63
C LEU A 167 -5.41 10.71 -1.52
N GLU A 168 -5.89 10.87 -0.30
CA GLU A 168 -5.17 10.50 0.91
C GLU A 168 -5.75 9.21 1.47
N GLY A 169 -4.87 8.41 2.06
CA GLY A 169 -5.25 7.15 2.67
C GLY A 169 -4.17 6.55 3.54
N ARG A 170 -4.34 5.29 3.85
CA ARG A 170 -3.35 4.47 4.54
C ARG A 170 -3.24 3.11 3.89
N LEU A 171 -2.04 2.55 3.86
CA LEU A 171 -1.83 1.17 3.44
C LEU A 171 -2.15 0.25 4.62
N GLN A 172 -3.10 -0.64 4.45
CA GLN A 172 -3.49 -1.58 5.51
C GLN A 172 -3.30 -3.03 5.10
N SER A 173 -3.01 -3.87 6.09
CA SER A 173 -2.98 -5.32 5.96
C SER A 173 -4.27 -5.90 6.54
N ARG A 174 -4.82 -6.91 5.86
CA ARG A 174 -6.00 -7.64 6.31
C ARG A 174 -5.77 -9.13 6.18
N GLN A 175 -5.89 -9.84 7.27
CA GLN A 175 -5.88 -11.30 7.22
C GLN A 175 -7.24 -11.85 6.77
N TYR A 176 -7.21 -12.87 5.94
CA TYR A 176 -8.39 -13.62 5.51
C TYR A 176 -8.02 -15.10 5.34
N HIS A 177 -9.00 -15.97 5.43
CA HIS A 177 -8.82 -17.39 5.20
C HIS A 177 -9.32 -17.74 3.79
N LYS A 178 -8.51 -18.50 3.06
CA LYS A 178 -8.87 -19.06 1.76
C LYS A 178 -8.89 -20.58 1.88
N LEU A 179 -9.95 -21.20 1.35
CA LEU A 179 -10.01 -22.65 1.25
C LEU A 179 -9.15 -23.09 0.06
N ILE A 180 -8.11 -23.88 0.32
CA ILE A 180 -7.23 -24.47 -0.69
C ILE A 180 -7.16 -25.95 -0.38
N ASP A 181 -7.56 -26.78 -1.36
CA ASP A 181 -7.56 -28.26 -1.23
C ASP A 181 -8.28 -28.79 0.03
N GLY A 182 -9.34 -28.06 0.47
CA GLY A 182 -10.12 -28.42 1.65
C GLY A 182 -9.58 -27.87 2.98
N GLU A 183 -8.41 -27.23 2.99
CA GLU A 183 -7.81 -26.62 4.19
C GLU A 183 -7.98 -25.11 4.19
N GLN A 184 -8.23 -24.53 5.39
CA GLN A 184 -8.27 -23.10 5.60
C GLN A 184 -6.85 -22.54 5.74
N VAL A 185 -6.37 -21.86 4.69
CA VAL A 185 -5.05 -21.21 4.68
C VAL A 185 -5.19 -19.72 4.95
N ALA A 186 -4.54 -19.24 6.01
CA ALA A 186 -4.48 -17.82 6.32
C ALA A 186 -3.67 -17.07 5.24
N ARG A 187 -4.19 -15.96 4.78
CA ARG A 187 -3.58 -15.07 3.78
C ARG A 187 -3.67 -13.63 4.23
N THR A 188 -2.72 -12.81 3.80
CA THR A 188 -2.73 -11.38 4.02
C THR A 188 -3.00 -10.68 2.70
N ALA A 189 -4.01 -9.82 2.67
CA ALA A 189 -4.26 -8.87 1.60
C ALA A 189 -3.76 -7.48 2.03
N TYR A 190 -3.24 -6.73 1.08
CA TYR A 190 -2.86 -5.34 1.27
C TYR A 190 -3.75 -4.48 0.39
N GLU A 191 -4.29 -3.43 0.96
CA GLU A 191 -5.17 -2.49 0.26
C GLU A 191 -5.00 -1.08 0.84
N ILE A 192 -5.36 -0.08 0.07
CA ILE A 192 -5.33 1.31 0.49
C ILE A 192 -6.72 1.70 0.97
N SER A 193 -6.85 1.98 2.26
CA SER A 193 -8.07 2.57 2.82
C SER A 193 -8.10 4.06 2.50
N VAL A 194 -9.02 4.47 1.63
CA VAL A 194 -9.21 5.88 1.25
C VAL A 194 -9.79 6.64 2.44
N MET A 195 -9.11 7.72 2.82
CA MET A 195 -9.54 8.60 3.92
C MET A 195 -10.16 9.88 3.39
N ASN A 196 -9.59 10.46 2.33
CA ASN A 196 -10.05 11.67 1.68
C ASN A 196 -9.82 11.59 0.17
N LEU A 197 -10.67 12.26 -0.60
CA LEU A 197 -10.35 12.63 -1.98
C LEU A 197 -9.82 14.07 -1.95
N LEU A 198 -8.76 14.30 -2.71
CA LEU A 198 -8.13 15.61 -2.85
C LEU A 198 -8.48 16.19 -4.20
N ASP A 199 -8.45 17.51 -4.29
CA ASP A 199 -8.57 18.19 -5.58
C ASP A 199 -7.41 17.74 -6.51
N PRO A 200 -7.63 17.67 -7.82
CA PRO A 200 -6.54 17.45 -8.76
C PRO A 200 -5.42 18.46 -8.48
N ALA A 201 -4.17 17.99 -8.46
CA ALA A 201 -3.03 18.91 -8.31
C ALA A 201 -3.07 19.89 -9.49
N GLU A 202 -2.97 21.19 -9.20
CA GLU A 202 -2.75 22.16 -10.28
C GLU A 202 -1.50 21.76 -11.05
N PRO A 203 -1.55 21.81 -12.39
CA PRO A 203 -0.37 21.54 -13.20
C PRO A 203 0.71 22.58 -12.84
N SER A 204 1.85 22.11 -12.34
CA SER A 204 3.03 22.94 -12.05
C SER A 204 3.85 23.20 -13.32
#